data_3e44fbd6187bad2e8ead34d97faf9f5e
#
_entry.id   3e44fbd6187bad2e8ead34d97faf9f5e
#
_cell.length_a   1.000
_cell.length_b   1.000
_cell.length_c   1.000
_cell.angle_alpha   90.00
_cell.angle_beta   90.00
_cell.angle_gamma   90.00
#
_symmetry.space_group_name_H-M   'P 1'
#
loop_
_entity.id
_entity.type
_entity.pdbx_description
1 polymer ?
#
loop_
_entity_poly.entity_id
_entity_poly.type
_entity_poly.pdbx_seq_one_letter_code
_entity_poly.pdbx_strand_id
1 'polypeptide(L)'
;MKNIKDNRYTQEILSEILDRNWFGNYYSPLEVIKNNTPYTLTFGGRDLGKTYAWTIAMLAIWQYKGKRSVLLRRMADTLKPSKAGGFFDKVFKSGIIKNVKEYDGITYRTGKWCGFWIDEKGKKTYDEPFCYSFALSSKIEMNKGISDIEDLAIVFFDEALTADNYLPDEWGRFLNAVSTLIRDNSTAMVVLSANTVSWVAPYFREFGIKDPKKIKQGTIEIVKGMGDTAVTVEYCKDTLGSREKKIVDKRFFGFGGGTSKMIRTGGWEVHSYQHLTRDMLDGRDIDLISRDIYIAYENEILCLELYELEEFGLLVNVRPARDFEKGIRIYCIDDHTDPRYQYRPDSKDKLDLLIWGLYKRNRFYYADNMCGETVYKYLQEVKML
;
A
#
# COMPACT_ATOMS: atom_id res chain seq x y z
N MET A 1 -30.95 25.87 -12.72
CA MET A 1 -30.14 25.34 -13.82
C MET A 1 -29.95 23.85 -13.57
N LYS A 2 -30.41 22.98 -14.48
CA LYS A 2 -30.07 21.56 -14.42
C LYS A 2 -28.56 21.45 -14.60
N ASN A 3 -27.84 20.95 -13.58
CA ASN A 3 -26.43 20.60 -13.72
C ASN A 3 -26.32 19.58 -14.86
N ILE A 4 -25.73 19.99 -15.97
CA ILE A 4 -25.33 19.05 -17.01
C ILE A 4 -24.24 18.20 -16.37
N LYS A 5 -24.50 16.88 -16.17
CA LYS A 5 -23.48 15.96 -15.63
C LYS A 5 -22.26 16.05 -16.54
N ASP A 6 -21.13 16.44 -15.97
CA ASP A 6 -19.83 16.42 -16.66
C ASP A 6 -19.38 14.95 -16.77
N ASN A 7 -19.55 14.38 -17.96
CA ASN A 7 -19.24 12.98 -18.25
C ASN A 7 -17.76 12.74 -18.62
N ARG A 8 -16.92 13.76 -18.52
CA ARG A 8 -15.47 13.60 -18.76
C ARG A 8 -14.82 12.76 -17.67
N TYR A 9 -13.76 12.08 -18.03
CA TYR A 9 -12.94 11.37 -17.05
C TYR A 9 -12.36 12.33 -16.00
N THR A 10 -12.26 11.87 -14.77
CA THR A 10 -11.75 12.67 -13.64
C THR A 10 -10.37 13.25 -13.93
N GLN A 11 -9.50 12.49 -14.61
CA GLN A 11 -8.16 12.92 -14.98
C GLN A 11 -8.17 14.14 -15.92
N GLU A 12 -9.08 14.19 -16.89
CA GLU A 12 -9.24 15.31 -17.79
C GLU A 12 -9.64 16.58 -17.02
N ILE A 13 -10.60 16.41 -16.11
CA ILE A 13 -11.07 17.51 -15.25
C ILE A 13 -9.93 18.01 -14.34
N LEU A 14 -9.19 17.10 -13.72
CA LEU A 14 -8.07 17.45 -12.85
C LEU A 14 -6.94 18.13 -13.61
N SER A 15 -6.66 17.69 -14.85
CA SER A 15 -5.65 18.33 -15.71
C SER A 15 -6.01 19.78 -16.07
N GLU A 16 -7.30 20.09 -16.13
CA GLU A 16 -7.79 21.46 -16.38
C GLU A 16 -7.66 22.37 -15.15
N ILE A 17 -7.96 21.84 -13.95
CA ILE A 17 -8.14 22.69 -12.75
C ILE A 17 -6.90 22.75 -11.85
N LEU A 18 -5.99 21.77 -11.91
CA LEU A 18 -4.83 21.73 -11.03
C LEU A 18 -3.69 22.62 -11.54
N ASP A 19 -3.22 23.54 -10.69
CA ASP A 19 -2.05 24.36 -10.95
C ASP A 19 -0.80 23.71 -10.33
N ARG A 20 0.27 23.59 -11.12
CA ARG A 20 1.56 23.06 -10.67
C ARG A 20 2.11 23.80 -9.44
N ASN A 21 1.87 25.08 -9.34
CA ASN A 21 2.35 25.94 -8.26
C ASN A 21 1.76 25.56 -6.88
N TRP A 22 0.59 24.94 -6.86
CA TRP A 22 -0.03 24.50 -5.60
C TRP A 22 0.78 23.44 -4.85
N PHE A 23 1.63 22.72 -5.56
CA PHE A 23 2.45 21.64 -4.97
C PHE A 23 3.83 22.13 -4.50
N GLY A 24 4.24 23.35 -4.84
CA GLY A 24 5.51 23.94 -4.46
C GLY A 24 6.71 23.03 -4.77
N ASN A 25 7.56 22.81 -3.79
CA ASN A 25 8.75 21.96 -3.87
C ASN A 25 8.49 20.47 -3.59
N TYR A 26 7.21 20.06 -3.50
CA TYR A 26 6.80 18.70 -3.17
C TYR A 26 6.25 17.94 -4.38
N TYR A 27 5.80 16.72 -4.14
CA TYR A 27 5.18 15.86 -5.13
C TYR A 27 3.98 16.53 -5.81
N SER A 28 3.86 16.29 -7.11
CA SER A 28 2.72 16.74 -7.92
C SER A 28 2.16 15.56 -8.71
N PRO A 29 0.84 15.32 -8.70
CA PRO A 29 0.22 14.21 -9.40
C PRO A 29 -0.04 14.50 -10.88
N LEU A 30 0.32 15.67 -11.40
CA LEU A 30 -0.03 16.10 -12.75
C LEU A 30 0.47 15.16 -13.84
N GLU A 31 1.66 14.57 -13.68
CA GLU A 31 2.21 13.66 -14.70
C GLU A 31 1.47 12.31 -14.73
N VAL A 32 1.06 11.77 -13.59
CA VAL A 32 0.31 10.51 -13.56
C VAL A 32 -1.13 10.69 -14.04
N ILE A 33 -1.72 11.86 -13.79
CA ILE A 33 -3.08 12.22 -14.24
C ILE A 33 -3.16 12.23 -15.76
N LYS A 34 -2.13 12.69 -16.47
CA LYS A 34 -2.09 12.74 -17.95
C LYS A 34 -2.25 11.36 -18.62
N ASN A 35 -1.90 10.28 -17.93
CA ASN A 35 -1.98 8.93 -18.48
C ASN A 35 -3.41 8.40 -18.62
N ASN A 36 -4.37 9.05 -18.00
CA ASN A 36 -5.81 8.73 -18.08
C ASN A 36 -6.16 7.24 -17.85
N THR A 37 -5.47 6.59 -16.91
CA THR A 37 -5.74 5.21 -16.54
C THR A 37 -6.75 5.14 -15.38
N PRO A 38 -7.59 4.10 -15.30
CA PRO A 38 -8.56 3.97 -14.21
C PRO A 38 -7.90 3.82 -12.83
N TYR A 39 -6.71 3.22 -12.77
CA TYR A 39 -5.93 3.03 -11.55
C TYR A 39 -4.59 3.74 -11.63
N THR A 40 -4.18 4.31 -10.50
CA THR A 40 -2.86 4.91 -10.32
C THR A 40 -2.26 4.44 -9.00
N LEU A 41 -1.05 3.87 -9.05
CA LEU A 41 -0.26 3.52 -7.87
C LEU A 41 0.94 4.47 -7.78
N THR A 42 0.97 5.30 -6.75
CA THR A 42 2.11 6.20 -6.46
C THR A 42 2.80 5.76 -5.18
N PHE A 43 4.05 5.35 -5.27
CA PHE A 43 4.83 4.96 -4.10
C PHE A 43 6.20 5.62 -4.09
N GLY A 44 6.78 5.76 -2.91
CA GLY A 44 8.08 6.44 -2.76
C GLY A 44 8.39 6.76 -1.31
N GLY A 45 9.50 7.44 -1.05
CA GLY A 45 9.92 7.81 0.29
C GLY A 45 8.85 8.57 1.08
N ARG A 46 9.03 8.62 2.39
CA ARG A 46 8.23 9.48 3.26
C ARG A 46 8.46 10.95 2.92
N ASP A 47 7.51 11.79 3.32
CA ASP A 47 7.63 13.25 3.26
C ASP A 47 7.80 13.84 1.85
N LEU A 48 7.51 13.06 0.81
CA LEU A 48 7.44 13.58 -0.56
C LEU A 48 6.24 14.49 -0.80
N GLY A 49 5.23 14.41 0.07
CA GLY A 49 3.99 15.19 -0.05
C GLY A 49 2.88 14.50 -0.85
N LYS A 50 2.95 13.18 -1.10
CA LYS A 50 1.96 12.42 -1.88
C LYS A 50 0.54 12.60 -1.35
N THR A 51 0.30 12.28 -0.08
CA THR A 51 -1.02 12.44 0.57
C THR A 51 -1.51 13.88 0.49
N TYR A 52 -0.62 14.87 0.73
CA TYR A 52 -0.94 16.28 0.62
C TYR A 52 -1.38 16.67 -0.78
N ALA A 53 -0.68 16.20 -1.82
CA ALA A 53 -1.01 16.49 -3.21
C ALA A 53 -2.37 15.92 -3.63
N TRP A 54 -2.68 14.68 -3.23
CA TRP A 54 -3.99 14.10 -3.50
C TRP A 54 -5.10 14.77 -2.68
N THR A 55 -4.80 15.25 -1.47
CA THR A 55 -5.74 16.09 -0.70
C THR A 55 -6.06 17.40 -1.43
N ILE A 56 -5.05 18.03 -2.07
CA ILE A 56 -5.26 19.20 -2.96
C ILE A 56 -6.20 18.83 -4.10
N ALA A 57 -5.96 17.72 -4.81
CA ALA A 57 -6.78 17.29 -5.94
C ALA A 57 -8.25 17.04 -5.52
N MET A 58 -8.46 16.38 -4.37
CA MET A 58 -9.81 16.12 -3.83
C MET A 58 -10.54 17.40 -3.45
N LEU A 59 -9.86 18.37 -2.83
CA LEU A 59 -10.44 19.67 -2.51
C LEU A 59 -10.71 20.51 -3.75
N ALA A 60 -9.79 20.51 -4.71
CA ALA A 60 -9.96 21.28 -5.95
C ALA A 60 -11.17 20.80 -6.75
N ILE A 61 -11.30 19.49 -6.95
CA ILE A 61 -12.42 18.95 -7.71
C ILE A 61 -13.77 19.20 -7.03
N TRP A 62 -13.81 19.19 -5.68
CA TRP A 62 -14.98 19.59 -4.93
C TRP A 62 -15.30 21.06 -5.09
N GLN A 63 -14.33 21.97 -4.86
CA GLN A 63 -14.55 23.42 -4.89
C GLN A 63 -14.94 23.92 -6.26
N TYR A 64 -14.33 23.40 -7.32
CA TYR A 64 -14.53 23.91 -8.68
C TYR A 64 -15.57 23.15 -9.50
N LYS A 65 -15.83 21.88 -9.17
CA LYS A 65 -16.72 21.02 -9.96
C LYS A 65 -17.84 20.37 -9.14
N GLY A 66 -17.85 20.55 -7.82
CA GLY A 66 -18.85 19.96 -6.93
C GLY A 66 -18.77 18.42 -6.82
N LYS A 67 -17.73 17.78 -7.39
CA LYS A 67 -17.59 16.33 -7.38
C LYS A 67 -17.07 15.83 -6.04
N ARG A 68 -17.40 14.59 -5.73
CA ARG A 68 -17.13 13.94 -4.44
C ARG A 68 -15.92 13.02 -4.51
N SER A 69 -15.36 12.72 -3.34
CA SER A 69 -14.23 11.80 -3.20
C SER A 69 -14.47 10.78 -2.09
N VAL A 70 -13.69 9.73 -2.09
CA VAL A 70 -13.66 8.73 -1.04
C VAL A 70 -12.23 8.55 -0.55
N LEU A 71 -12.02 8.59 0.76
CA LEU A 71 -10.79 8.18 1.42
C LEU A 71 -10.93 6.73 1.89
N LEU A 72 -10.14 5.84 1.33
CA LEU A 72 -9.99 4.47 1.82
C LEU A 72 -8.78 4.37 2.76
N ARG A 73 -8.94 3.62 3.83
CA ARG A 73 -7.87 3.22 4.75
C ARG A 73 -7.97 1.72 5.01
N ARG A 74 -6.87 1.09 5.38
CA ARG A 74 -6.87 -0.33 5.74
C ARG A 74 -7.66 -0.57 7.02
N MET A 75 -7.36 0.17 8.07
CA MET A 75 -7.90 -0.04 9.42
C MET A 75 -8.90 1.04 9.82
N ALA A 76 -10.04 0.64 10.36
CA ALA A 76 -11.11 1.56 10.81
C ALA A 76 -10.63 2.52 11.92
N ASP A 77 -9.68 2.09 12.76
CA ASP A 77 -9.13 2.95 13.83
C ASP A 77 -8.47 4.23 13.30
N THR A 78 -7.93 4.21 12.08
CA THR A 78 -7.32 5.38 11.43
C THR A 78 -8.34 6.42 10.97
N LEU A 79 -9.61 6.05 10.92
CA LEU A 79 -10.73 6.90 10.51
C LEU A 79 -11.55 7.46 11.70
N LYS A 80 -11.08 7.27 12.93
CA LYS A 80 -11.68 7.92 14.09
C LYS A 80 -11.55 9.45 13.99
N PRO A 81 -12.53 10.23 14.50
CA PRO A 81 -12.50 11.70 14.41
C PRO A 81 -11.20 12.34 14.94
N SER A 82 -10.60 11.78 15.99
CA SER A 82 -9.32 12.24 16.53
C SER A 82 -8.12 12.08 15.59
N LYS A 83 -8.19 11.16 14.62
CA LYS A 83 -7.13 10.89 13.65
C LYS A 83 -7.43 11.47 12.27
N ALA A 84 -8.66 11.28 11.78
CA ALA A 84 -9.07 11.67 10.44
C ALA A 84 -9.62 13.10 10.35
N GLY A 85 -10.08 13.69 11.46
CA GLY A 85 -10.79 14.96 11.47
C GLY A 85 -10.04 16.09 10.77
N GLY A 86 -8.73 16.18 10.96
CA GLY A 86 -7.87 17.21 10.37
C GLY A 86 -7.30 16.90 8.98
N PHE A 87 -7.76 15.85 8.31
CA PHE A 87 -7.15 15.39 7.04
C PHE A 87 -7.10 16.49 5.96
N PHE A 88 -8.15 17.29 5.84
CA PHE A 88 -8.24 18.39 4.87
C PHE A 88 -7.82 19.75 5.44
N ASP A 89 -7.69 19.90 6.74
CA ASP A 89 -7.51 21.20 7.42
C ASP A 89 -6.30 21.98 6.91
N LYS A 90 -5.16 21.30 6.74
CA LYS A 90 -3.92 21.96 6.32
C LYS A 90 -4.05 22.59 4.94
N VAL A 91 -4.65 21.88 3.98
CA VAL A 91 -4.85 22.38 2.61
C VAL A 91 -5.92 23.46 2.60
N PHE A 92 -7.03 23.28 3.28
CA PHE A 92 -8.10 24.27 3.33
C PHE A 92 -7.64 25.59 3.96
N LYS A 93 -6.96 25.54 5.09
CA LYS A 93 -6.45 26.75 5.80
C LYS A 93 -5.30 27.42 5.06
N SER A 94 -4.59 26.73 4.17
CA SER A 94 -3.52 27.35 3.39
C SER A 94 -4.01 28.36 2.35
N GLY A 95 -5.29 28.31 1.97
CA GLY A 95 -5.86 29.16 0.93
C GLY A 95 -5.34 28.89 -0.49
N ILE A 96 -4.57 27.79 -0.68
CA ILE A 96 -4.05 27.40 -2.01
C ILE A 96 -5.20 27.18 -2.99
N ILE A 97 -6.30 26.60 -2.53
CA ILE A 97 -7.52 26.41 -3.31
C ILE A 97 -8.51 27.48 -2.89
N LYS A 98 -9.07 28.18 -3.86
CA LYS A 98 -10.11 29.20 -3.61
C LYS A 98 -11.32 28.53 -2.93
N ASN A 99 -11.75 29.07 -1.81
CA ASN A 99 -12.97 28.69 -1.13
C ASN A 99 -14.19 29.31 -1.84
N VAL A 100 -14.69 28.59 -2.83
CA VAL A 100 -15.70 29.12 -3.78
C VAL A 100 -17.05 29.39 -3.09
N LYS A 101 -17.42 28.58 -2.11
CA LYS A 101 -18.69 28.72 -1.38
C LYS A 101 -18.52 29.48 -0.04
N GLU A 102 -17.35 30.07 0.22
CA GLU A 102 -17.08 30.87 1.41
C GLU A 102 -17.39 30.13 2.73
N TYR A 103 -16.99 28.85 2.81
CA TYR A 103 -17.12 28.09 4.05
C TYR A 103 -16.24 28.66 5.17
N ASP A 104 -16.75 28.68 6.39
CA ASP A 104 -15.94 29.01 7.58
C ASP A 104 -14.98 27.88 7.95
N GLY A 105 -15.22 26.66 7.46
CA GLY A 105 -14.32 25.53 7.70
C GLY A 105 -14.83 24.22 7.14
N ILE A 106 -14.02 23.19 7.40
CA ILE A 106 -14.34 21.80 7.08
C ILE A 106 -14.49 21.05 8.39
N THR A 107 -15.42 20.11 8.46
CA THR A 107 -15.62 19.25 9.63
C THR A 107 -15.80 17.80 9.24
N TYR A 108 -15.34 16.88 10.09
CA TYR A 108 -15.50 15.45 9.97
C TYR A 108 -16.62 14.96 10.88
N ARG A 109 -17.63 14.36 10.31
CA ARG A 109 -18.80 13.86 11.05
C ARG A 109 -19.25 12.52 10.49
N THR A 110 -19.40 11.53 11.32
CA THR A 110 -19.96 10.22 10.96
C THR A 110 -19.32 9.62 9.67
N GLY A 111 -17.99 9.67 9.60
CA GLY A 111 -17.27 9.14 8.44
C GLY A 111 -17.28 10.01 7.18
N LYS A 112 -17.65 11.29 7.28
CA LYS A 112 -17.82 12.19 6.14
C LYS A 112 -17.24 13.57 6.44
N TRP A 113 -16.64 14.22 5.44
CA TRP A 113 -16.21 15.62 5.52
C TRP A 113 -17.20 16.52 4.79
N CYS A 114 -17.59 17.60 5.46
CA CYS A 114 -18.51 18.62 4.96
C CYS A 114 -17.89 19.99 5.18
N GLY A 115 -18.18 20.95 4.27
CA GLY A 115 -18.03 22.37 4.54
C GLY A 115 -19.11 22.82 5.51
N PHE A 116 -18.85 23.89 6.27
CA PHE A 116 -19.85 24.51 7.12
C PHE A 116 -19.72 26.03 7.11
N TRP A 117 -20.85 26.68 7.43
CA TRP A 117 -20.94 28.11 7.68
C TRP A 117 -21.37 28.35 9.13
N ILE A 118 -20.99 29.48 9.67
CA ILE A 118 -21.35 29.95 11.01
C ILE A 118 -22.18 31.23 10.86
N ASP A 119 -23.41 31.23 11.36
CA ASP A 119 -24.25 32.43 11.35
C ASP A 119 -23.82 33.44 12.44
N GLU A 120 -24.42 34.62 12.44
CA GLU A 120 -24.16 35.70 13.42
C GLU A 120 -24.39 35.26 14.87
N LYS A 121 -25.17 34.20 15.10
CA LYS A 121 -25.46 33.66 16.45
C LYS A 121 -24.50 32.51 16.81
N GLY A 122 -23.49 32.21 15.96
CA GLY A 122 -22.53 31.14 16.18
C GLY A 122 -23.07 29.73 15.86
N LYS A 123 -24.24 29.59 15.23
CA LYS A 123 -24.80 28.31 14.86
C LYS A 123 -24.19 27.82 13.55
N LYS A 124 -23.76 26.56 13.53
CA LYS A 124 -23.20 25.90 12.34
C LYS A 124 -24.28 25.31 11.44
N THR A 125 -24.18 25.60 10.16
CA THR A 125 -24.95 24.96 9.08
C THR A 125 -23.97 24.18 8.19
N TYR A 126 -24.30 22.96 7.80
CA TYR A 126 -23.41 22.05 7.08
C TYR A 126 -23.89 21.84 5.66
N ASP A 127 -22.95 21.84 4.72
CA ASP A 127 -23.23 21.45 3.34
C ASP A 127 -23.22 19.92 3.17
N GLU A 128 -23.60 19.47 2.00
CA GLU A 128 -23.51 18.07 1.61
C GLU A 128 -22.07 17.55 1.72
N PRO A 129 -21.87 16.28 2.08
CA PRO A 129 -20.56 15.70 2.16
C PRO A 129 -19.83 15.73 0.82
N PHE A 130 -18.58 16.17 0.83
CA PHE A 130 -17.72 16.14 -0.35
C PHE A 130 -16.72 14.98 -0.34
N CYS A 131 -16.45 14.42 0.84
CA CYS A 131 -15.58 13.26 0.97
C CYS A 131 -16.13 12.29 2.01
N TYR A 132 -16.06 11.01 1.68
CA TYR A 132 -16.49 9.91 2.54
C TYR A 132 -15.28 9.08 2.96
N SER A 133 -15.33 8.43 4.11
CA SER A 133 -14.25 7.56 4.57
C SER A 133 -14.73 6.13 4.79
N PHE A 134 -13.96 5.16 4.30
CA PHE A 134 -14.22 3.74 4.49
C PHE A 134 -12.94 3.00 4.85
N ALA A 135 -13.07 1.93 5.64
CA ALA A 135 -11.97 1.05 5.98
C ALA A 135 -12.19 -0.34 5.39
N LEU A 136 -11.13 -0.93 4.82
CA LEU A 136 -11.18 -2.29 4.28
C LEU A 136 -11.39 -3.35 5.39
N SER A 137 -10.99 -3.04 6.63
CA SER A 137 -11.23 -3.91 7.79
C SER A 137 -12.71 -3.95 8.23
N SER A 138 -13.54 -3.01 7.79
CA SER A 138 -14.97 -2.99 8.09
C SER A 138 -15.71 -3.94 7.16
N LYS A 139 -16.74 -4.63 7.68
CA LYS A 139 -17.63 -5.42 6.81
C LYS A 139 -18.32 -4.47 5.84
N ILE A 140 -18.19 -4.73 4.55
CA ILE A 140 -18.79 -3.91 3.46
C ILE A 140 -20.30 -3.81 3.62
N GLU A 141 -20.94 -4.87 4.12
CA GLU A 141 -22.39 -4.92 4.42
C GLU A 141 -22.85 -3.88 5.46
N MET A 142 -21.95 -3.41 6.33
CA MET A 142 -22.27 -2.36 7.32
C MET A 142 -22.27 -0.95 6.72
N ASN A 143 -21.77 -0.78 5.52
CA ASN A 143 -21.67 0.51 4.84
C ASN A 143 -22.88 0.75 3.91
N LYS A 144 -24.11 0.56 4.44
CA LYS A 144 -25.31 1.00 3.74
C LYS A 144 -25.18 2.49 3.43
N GLY A 145 -25.22 2.85 2.14
CA GLY A 145 -25.02 4.22 1.65
C GLY A 145 -23.70 4.46 0.87
N ILE A 146 -22.85 3.43 0.70
CA ILE A 146 -21.69 3.51 -0.22
C ILE A 146 -22.16 3.60 -1.67
N SER A 147 -23.22 2.86 -2.04
CA SER A 147 -23.79 2.83 -3.38
C SER A 147 -24.45 4.16 -3.81
N ASP A 148 -24.69 5.06 -2.87
CA ASP A 148 -25.47 6.27 -3.10
C ASP A 148 -24.59 7.53 -3.26
N ILE A 149 -23.28 7.36 -3.46
CA ILE A 149 -22.38 8.47 -3.70
C ILE A 149 -22.46 8.86 -5.18
N GLU A 150 -23.26 9.86 -5.47
CA GLU A 150 -23.33 10.44 -6.81
C GLU A 150 -22.11 11.33 -7.09
N ASP A 151 -21.77 11.51 -8.38
CA ASP A 151 -20.68 12.37 -8.84
C ASP A 151 -19.33 12.08 -8.18
N LEU A 152 -19.06 10.82 -7.88
CA LEU A 152 -17.76 10.39 -7.37
C LEU A 152 -16.68 10.57 -8.44
N ALA A 153 -15.58 11.24 -8.07
CA ALA A 153 -14.44 11.47 -8.94
C ALA A 153 -13.20 10.68 -8.50
N ILE A 154 -12.87 10.69 -7.22
CA ILE A 154 -11.61 10.12 -6.73
C ILE A 154 -11.92 9.11 -5.62
N VAL A 155 -11.43 7.89 -5.79
CA VAL A 155 -11.27 6.92 -4.71
C VAL A 155 -9.79 6.91 -4.32
N PHE A 156 -9.46 7.43 -3.16
CA PHE A 156 -8.09 7.59 -2.69
C PHE A 156 -7.78 6.59 -1.57
N PHE A 157 -7.00 5.57 -1.87
CA PHE A 157 -6.50 4.63 -0.87
C PHE A 157 -5.12 5.09 -0.37
N ASP A 158 -5.10 5.73 0.78
CA ASP A 158 -3.88 6.21 1.38
C ASP A 158 -3.26 5.14 2.29
N GLU A 159 -1.91 5.02 2.24
CA GLU A 159 -1.13 3.98 2.91
C GLU A 159 -1.42 2.57 2.39
N ALA A 160 -1.57 2.42 1.06
CA ALA A 160 -1.88 1.13 0.43
C ALA A 160 -0.79 0.08 0.63
N LEU A 161 0.50 0.44 0.65
CA LEU A 161 1.58 -0.46 1.05
C LEU A 161 1.85 -0.34 2.54
N THR A 162 2.11 -1.46 3.19
CA THR A 162 2.43 -1.52 4.62
C THR A 162 3.61 -2.43 4.89
N ALA A 163 4.33 -2.10 5.94
CA ALA A 163 5.30 -2.97 6.55
C ALA A 163 4.65 -4.03 7.43
N ASP A 164 3.50 -3.67 8.01
CA ASP A 164 2.69 -4.57 8.83
C ASP A 164 1.88 -5.53 7.95
N ASN A 165 0.97 -6.26 8.58
CA ASN A 165 0.14 -7.24 7.89
C ASN A 165 -0.88 -6.59 6.98
N TYR A 166 -1.10 -7.20 5.83
CA TYR A 166 -2.30 -7.00 5.04
C TYR A 166 -3.49 -7.70 5.71
N LEU A 167 -4.69 -7.25 5.38
CA LEU A 167 -5.90 -7.95 5.82
C LEU A 167 -6.02 -9.26 5.05
N PRO A 168 -6.56 -10.33 5.65
CA PRO A 168 -6.90 -11.53 4.91
C PRO A 168 -7.77 -11.18 3.70
N ASP A 169 -7.39 -11.66 2.51
CA ASP A 169 -8.03 -11.31 1.23
C ASP A 169 -8.17 -9.79 1.03
N GLU A 170 -7.10 -9.04 1.31
CA GLU A 170 -7.15 -7.58 1.21
C GLU A 170 -7.45 -7.11 -0.21
N TRP A 171 -6.91 -7.79 -1.23
CA TRP A 171 -7.20 -7.46 -2.62
C TRP A 171 -8.68 -7.64 -2.96
N GLY A 172 -9.29 -8.75 -2.59
CA GLY A 172 -10.72 -8.99 -2.77
C GLY A 172 -11.58 -7.95 -2.06
N ARG A 173 -11.21 -7.59 -0.82
CA ARG A 173 -11.88 -6.51 -0.07
C ARG A 173 -11.77 -5.16 -0.76
N PHE A 174 -10.58 -4.83 -1.27
CA PHE A 174 -10.34 -3.60 -2.02
C PHE A 174 -11.18 -3.57 -3.31
N LEU A 175 -11.15 -4.62 -4.12
CA LEU A 175 -11.95 -4.69 -5.35
C LEU A 175 -13.46 -4.61 -5.08
N ASN A 176 -13.95 -5.28 -4.05
CA ASN A 176 -15.36 -5.20 -3.65
C ASN A 176 -15.76 -3.78 -3.25
N ALA A 177 -14.91 -3.08 -2.49
CA ALA A 177 -15.14 -1.69 -2.13
C ALA A 177 -15.16 -0.80 -3.38
N VAL A 178 -14.15 -0.91 -4.25
CA VAL A 178 -14.07 -0.14 -5.49
C VAL A 178 -15.25 -0.45 -6.41
N SER A 179 -15.59 -1.72 -6.63
CA SER A 179 -16.74 -2.13 -7.47
C SER A 179 -18.06 -1.49 -7.00
N THR A 180 -18.27 -1.41 -5.69
CA THR A 180 -19.46 -0.78 -5.13
C THR A 180 -19.45 0.74 -5.36
N LEU A 181 -18.30 1.39 -5.18
CA LEU A 181 -18.15 2.84 -5.31
C LEU A 181 -18.27 3.34 -6.76
N ILE A 182 -17.70 2.60 -7.72
CA ILE A 182 -17.65 3.04 -9.13
C ILE A 182 -18.87 2.60 -9.94
N ARG A 183 -19.80 1.82 -9.38
CA ARG A 183 -20.94 1.23 -10.10
C ARG A 183 -21.65 2.25 -10.99
N ASP A 184 -21.96 3.43 -10.46
CA ASP A 184 -22.66 4.50 -11.15
C ASP A 184 -21.74 5.71 -11.44
N ASN A 185 -20.42 5.53 -11.28
CA ASN A 185 -19.39 6.57 -11.40
C ASN A 185 -18.25 6.12 -12.31
N SER A 186 -18.55 5.70 -13.54
CA SER A 186 -17.59 5.12 -14.49
C SER A 186 -16.45 6.05 -14.91
N THR A 187 -16.56 7.36 -14.63
CA THR A 187 -15.53 8.36 -14.90
C THR A 187 -14.58 8.60 -13.72
N ALA A 188 -14.82 7.93 -12.58
CA ALA A 188 -13.96 8.05 -11.40
C ALA A 188 -12.59 7.41 -11.63
N MET A 189 -11.58 7.93 -10.93
CA MET A 189 -10.26 7.31 -10.86
C MET A 189 -9.99 6.73 -9.47
N VAL A 190 -9.21 5.66 -9.44
CA VAL A 190 -8.78 5.01 -8.20
C VAL A 190 -7.29 5.25 -8.01
N VAL A 191 -6.92 5.84 -6.88
CA VAL A 191 -5.55 6.20 -6.56
C VAL A 191 -5.10 5.44 -5.31
N LEU A 192 -4.01 4.71 -5.42
CA LEU A 192 -3.31 4.11 -4.30
C LEU A 192 -2.03 4.91 -4.04
N SER A 193 -1.88 5.41 -2.83
CA SER A 193 -0.67 6.13 -2.42
C SER A 193 0.02 5.39 -1.27
N ALA A 194 1.33 5.28 -1.35
CA ALA A 194 2.08 4.53 -0.36
C ALA A 194 3.51 5.05 -0.14
N ASN A 195 4.06 4.73 1.03
CA ASN A 195 5.49 4.80 1.24
C ASN A 195 6.16 3.52 0.74
N THR A 196 7.45 3.59 0.42
CA THR A 196 8.26 2.43 0.05
C THR A 196 8.59 1.65 1.32
N VAL A 197 7.71 0.77 1.74
CA VAL A 197 7.82 0.07 3.02
C VAL A 197 8.05 -1.43 2.86
N SER A 198 7.56 -2.02 1.78
CA SER A 198 7.69 -3.42 1.44
C SER A 198 7.62 -3.60 -0.06
N TRP A 199 8.40 -4.55 -0.58
CA TRP A 199 8.36 -4.98 -1.97
C TRP A 199 7.42 -6.17 -2.18
N VAL A 200 6.95 -6.78 -1.09
CA VAL A 200 5.99 -7.88 -1.08
C VAL A 200 4.62 -7.32 -0.74
N ALA A 201 3.76 -7.22 -1.73
CA ALA A 201 2.42 -6.65 -1.57
C ALA A 201 1.45 -7.20 -2.62
N PRO A 202 0.18 -7.51 -2.26
CA PRO A 202 -0.80 -8.01 -3.19
C PRO A 202 -1.05 -7.06 -4.36
N TYR A 203 -0.94 -5.75 -4.13
CA TYR A 203 -1.14 -4.74 -5.16
C TYR A 203 -0.11 -4.80 -6.29
N PHE A 204 1.15 -5.17 -6.02
CA PHE A 204 2.15 -5.34 -7.08
C PHE A 204 1.80 -6.51 -7.99
N ARG A 205 1.45 -7.66 -7.40
CA ARG A 205 1.05 -8.86 -8.14
C ARG A 205 -0.15 -8.56 -9.04
N GLU A 206 -1.21 -8.05 -8.45
CA GLU A 206 -2.48 -7.84 -9.12
C GLU A 206 -2.43 -6.76 -10.21
N PHE A 207 -1.58 -5.75 -10.03
CA PHE A 207 -1.29 -4.75 -11.05
C PHE A 207 -0.31 -5.24 -12.12
N GLY A 208 0.11 -6.52 -12.09
CA GLY A 208 1.01 -7.10 -13.08
C GLY A 208 2.47 -6.64 -12.96
N ILE A 209 2.85 -6.11 -11.82
CA ILE A 209 4.23 -5.69 -11.53
C ILE A 209 5.01 -6.90 -11.03
N LYS A 210 5.68 -7.58 -11.96
CA LYS A 210 6.39 -8.85 -11.67
C LYS A 210 7.58 -8.68 -10.72
N ASP A 211 8.28 -7.56 -10.83
CA ASP A 211 9.46 -7.28 -10.01
C ASP A 211 9.50 -5.78 -9.67
N PRO A 212 8.88 -5.38 -8.55
CA PRO A 212 8.80 -3.98 -8.19
C PRO A 212 10.17 -3.34 -7.90
N LYS A 213 11.22 -4.13 -7.60
CA LYS A 213 12.59 -3.62 -7.39
C LYS A 213 13.23 -3.11 -8.67
N LYS A 214 12.76 -3.55 -9.84
CA LYS A 214 13.28 -3.09 -11.15
C LYS A 214 12.71 -1.74 -11.55
N ILE A 215 11.62 -1.30 -10.94
CA ILE A 215 11.06 0.03 -11.20
C ILE A 215 12.06 1.07 -10.66
N LYS A 216 12.57 1.90 -11.55
CA LYS A 216 13.53 2.93 -11.16
C LYS A 216 12.84 4.11 -10.49
N GLN A 217 13.44 4.65 -9.43
CA GLN A 217 12.94 5.85 -8.80
C GLN A 217 12.90 7.03 -9.79
N GLY A 218 11.77 7.73 -9.82
CA GLY A 218 11.53 8.84 -10.74
C GLY A 218 10.91 8.43 -12.07
N THR A 219 10.52 7.16 -12.25
CA THR A 219 9.82 6.70 -13.46
C THR A 219 8.32 6.61 -13.25
N ILE A 220 7.60 6.79 -14.35
CA ILE A 220 6.17 6.57 -14.48
C ILE A 220 5.98 5.57 -15.62
N GLU A 221 5.29 4.49 -15.36
CA GLU A 221 5.05 3.41 -16.31
C GLU A 221 3.54 3.09 -16.36
N ILE A 222 3.06 2.67 -17.53
CA ILE A 222 1.71 2.10 -17.65
C ILE A 222 1.88 0.59 -17.76
N VAL A 223 1.34 -0.11 -16.80
CA VAL A 223 1.32 -1.59 -16.78
C VAL A 223 -0.09 -2.11 -17.00
N LYS A 224 -0.20 -3.35 -17.41
CA LYS A 224 -1.48 -4.06 -17.46
C LYS A 224 -1.58 -4.97 -16.26
N GLY A 225 -2.66 -4.85 -15.51
CA GLY A 225 -3.00 -5.76 -14.42
C GLY A 225 -3.15 -7.21 -14.93
N MET A 226 -3.49 -8.12 -14.04
CA MET A 226 -3.76 -9.54 -14.39
C MET A 226 -5.02 -9.69 -15.26
N GLY A 227 -5.14 -8.89 -16.27
CA GLY A 227 -6.21 -8.74 -17.25
C GLY A 227 -5.83 -7.58 -18.13
N ASP A 228 -6.82 -6.88 -18.69
CA ASP A 228 -6.57 -5.77 -19.61
C ASP A 228 -6.63 -4.38 -18.96
N THR A 229 -6.84 -4.31 -17.65
CA THR A 229 -6.94 -3.04 -16.93
C THR A 229 -5.59 -2.33 -16.88
N ALA A 230 -5.54 -1.12 -17.43
CA ALA A 230 -4.34 -0.30 -17.38
C ALA A 230 -4.17 0.37 -16.01
N VAL A 231 -2.95 0.37 -15.50
CA VAL A 231 -2.55 0.99 -14.24
C VAL A 231 -1.36 1.89 -14.48
N THR A 232 -1.45 3.15 -14.09
CA THR A 232 -0.28 4.02 -14.02
C THR A 232 0.47 3.74 -12.72
N VAL A 233 1.74 3.42 -12.83
CA VAL A 233 2.62 3.13 -11.69
C VAL A 233 3.72 4.17 -11.66
N GLU A 234 3.86 4.86 -10.54
CA GLU A 234 4.92 5.83 -10.31
C GLU A 234 5.76 5.46 -9.09
N TYR A 235 7.05 5.29 -9.31
CA TYR A 235 8.02 5.33 -8.22
C TYR A 235 8.53 6.77 -8.07
N CYS A 236 7.96 7.51 -7.12
CA CYS A 236 8.17 8.93 -6.97
C CYS A 236 9.65 9.27 -6.73
N LYS A 237 10.14 10.28 -7.45
CA LYS A 237 11.49 10.84 -7.22
C LYS A 237 11.53 11.67 -5.94
N ASP A 238 12.73 11.80 -5.38
CA ASP A 238 12.96 12.76 -4.30
C ASP A 238 12.69 14.20 -4.78
N THR A 239 11.92 14.92 -4.01
CA THR A 239 11.59 16.33 -4.26
C THR A 239 12.56 17.27 -3.52
N LEU A 240 12.60 18.54 -3.90
CA LEU A 240 13.42 19.53 -3.17
C LEU A 240 12.99 19.62 -1.70
N GLY A 241 11.68 19.71 -1.43
CA GLY A 241 11.15 19.76 -0.08
C GLY A 241 11.50 18.53 0.76
N SER A 242 11.48 17.32 0.17
CA SER A 242 11.90 16.11 0.88
C SER A 242 13.41 16.07 1.16
N ARG A 243 14.23 16.61 0.24
CA ARG A 243 15.69 16.69 0.44
C ARG A 243 16.04 17.65 1.58
N GLU A 244 15.40 18.81 1.63
CA GLU A 244 15.56 19.78 2.71
C GLU A 244 15.19 19.16 4.07
N LYS A 245 14.07 18.42 4.12
CA LYS A 245 13.65 17.70 5.32
C LYS A 245 14.66 16.62 5.73
N LYS A 246 15.20 15.85 4.78
CA LYS A 246 16.23 14.84 5.05
C LYS A 246 17.49 15.45 5.71
N ILE A 247 17.83 16.70 5.42
CA ILE A 247 18.94 17.41 6.07
C ILE A 247 18.61 17.66 7.55
N VAL A 248 17.40 18.11 7.84
CA VAL A 248 16.91 18.30 9.22
C VAL A 248 16.87 16.96 9.95
N ASP A 249 16.32 15.93 9.33
CA ASP A 249 16.22 14.59 9.91
C ASP A 249 17.61 13.99 10.21
N LYS A 250 18.62 14.26 9.37
CA LYS A 250 20.00 13.84 9.63
C LYS A 250 20.57 14.47 10.89
N ARG A 251 20.19 15.71 11.18
CA ARG A 251 20.60 16.41 12.40
C ARG A 251 20.05 15.75 13.67
N PHE A 252 18.79 15.31 13.63
CA PHE A 252 18.11 14.74 14.79
C PHE A 252 18.22 13.21 14.86
N PHE A 253 18.31 12.52 13.72
CA PHE A 253 18.29 11.07 13.61
C PHE A 253 19.60 10.51 13.02
N GLY A 254 20.71 11.19 13.22
CA GLY A 254 22.03 10.80 12.75
C GLY A 254 22.68 9.61 13.48
N PHE A 255 21.90 8.86 14.26
CA PHE A 255 22.39 7.68 14.97
C PHE A 255 22.67 6.52 14.05
N GLY A 256 23.58 5.63 14.43
CA GLY A 256 23.79 4.34 13.75
C GLY A 256 22.61 3.39 14.02
N GLY A 257 22.30 2.55 13.04
CA GLY A 257 21.27 1.53 13.17
C GLY A 257 20.14 1.63 12.13
N GLY A 258 19.39 0.53 11.96
CA GLY A 258 18.34 0.37 10.95
C GLY A 258 17.24 1.42 11.07
N THR A 259 16.72 1.64 12.28
CA THR A 259 15.64 2.61 12.53
C THR A 259 16.00 4.04 12.12
N SER A 260 17.23 4.50 12.43
CA SER A 260 17.69 5.83 12.04
C SER A 260 17.89 5.94 10.53
N LYS A 261 18.42 4.89 9.87
CA LYS A 261 18.51 4.80 8.42
C LYS A 261 17.14 4.87 7.79
N MET A 262 16.20 4.12 8.31
CA MET A 262 14.80 4.04 7.92
C MET A 262 14.10 5.41 7.96
N ILE A 263 14.21 6.15 9.06
CA ILE A 263 13.64 7.50 9.20
C ILE A 263 14.25 8.44 8.16
N ARG A 264 15.57 8.41 7.96
CA ARG A 264 16.29 9.29 7.04
C ARG A 264 16.04 9.00 5.56
N THR A 265 15.88 7.74 5.18
CA THR A 265 15.69 7.35 3.77
C THR A 265 14.22 7.31 3.37
N GLY A 266 13.31 7.29 4.35
CA GLY A 266 11.89 7.12 4.12
C GLY A 266 11.49 5.71 3.63
N GLY A 267 12.45 4.80 3.52
CA GLY A 267 12.23 3.39 3.26
C GLY A 267 12.23 2.61 4.57
N TRP A 268 11.31 1.70 4.73
CA TRP A 268 11.27 0.81 5.87
C TRP A 268 11.91 -0.52 5.46
N GLU A 269 13.16 -0.79 5.87
CA GLU A 269 13.60 -2.16 6.06
C GLU A 269 13.05 -2.62 7.40
N VAL A 270 11.93 -3.32 7.36
CA VAL A 270 11.12 -3.59 8.57
C VAL A 270 11.76 -4.59 9.48
N HIS A 271 12.48 -5.56 8.95
CA HIS A 271 13.14 -6.59 9.73
C HIS A 271 14.55 -6.86 9.20
N SER A 272 15.51 -6.97 10.10
CA SER A 272 16.79 -7.57 9.80
C SER A 272 16.67 -9.07 10.05
N TYR A 273 16.67 -9.83 8.99
CA TYR A 273 16.68 -11.29 9.04
C TYR A 273 18.10 -11.82 9.14
N GLN A 274 18.25 -12.97 9.78
CA GLN A 274 19.58 -13.57 9.91
C GLN A 274 20.03 -14.22 8.59
N HIS A 275 21.30 -14.02 8.24
CA HIS A 275 21.92 -14.57 7.06
C HIS A 275 22.98 -15.60 7.45
N LEU A 276 23.19 -16.60 6.60
CA LEU A 276 24.36 -17.45 6.73
C LEU A 276 25.64 -16.62 6.50
N THR A 277 26.50 -16.57 7.48
CA THR A 277 27.77 -15.85 7.40
C THR A 277 28.89 -16.80 7.01
N ARG A 278 29.97 -16.24 6.42
CA ARG A 278 31.17 -17.03 6.13
C ARG A 278 31.73 -17.71 7.35
N ASP A 279 31.74 -17.02 8.49
CA ASP A 279 32.25 -17.55 9.76
C ASP A 279 31.46 -18.77 10.24
N MET A 280 30.19 -18.89 9.86
CA MET A 280 29.37 -20.07 10.18
C MET A 280 29.70 -21.27 9.28
N LEU A 281 30.19 -21.01 8.08
CA LEU A 281 30.46 -22.02 7.05
C LEU A 281 31.93 -22.44 6.97
N ASP A 282 32.84 -21.58 7.46
CA ASP A 282 34.26 -21.74 7.28
C ASP A 282 34.78 -22.91 8.13
N GLY A 283 35.46 -23.88 7.46
CA GLY A 283 36.07 -25.05 8.08
C GLY A 283 35.07 -26.11 8.63
N ARG A 284 33.78 -26.05 8.27
CA ARG A 284 32.76 -27.02 8.68
C ARG A 284 32.25 -27.85 7.53
N ASP A 285 31.95 -29.12 7.79
CA ASP A 285 31.23 -29.95 6.84
C ASP A 285 29.76 -29.51 6.77
N ILE A 286 29.26 -29.36 5.54
CA ILE A 286 27.92 -28.88 5.24
C ILE A 286 27.24 -29.88 4.32
N ASP A 287 26.23 -30.55 4.81
CA ASP A 287 25.42 -31.50 4.05
C ASP A 287 24.08 -30.89 3.66
N LEU A 288 23.80 -30.84 2.35
CA LEU A 288 22.47 -30.51 1.84
C LEU A 288 21.58 -31.73 1.90
N ILE A 289 20.59 -31.73 2.82
CA ILE A 289 19.66 -32.85 3.00
C ILE A 289 18.51 -32.78 2.00
N SER A 290 17.90 -31.62 1.81
CA SER A 290 16.78 -31.43 0.88
C SER A 290 16.71 -30.01 0.38
N ARG A 291 16.18 -29.85 -0.86
CA ARG A 291 15.82 -28.57 -1.50
C ARG A 291 14.50 -28.65 -2.27
N ASP A 292 13.63 -29.54 -1.86
CA ASP A 292 12.39 -29.88 -2.57
C ASP A 292 11.15 -29.28 -1.88
N ILE A 293 11.36 -28.32 -0.98
CA ILE A 293 10.32 -27.65 -0.20
C ILE A 293 10.29 -26.19 -0.61
N TYR A 294 9.11 -25.67 -0.90
CA TYR A 294 8.94 -24.33 -1.42
C TYR A 294 7.86 -23.55 -0.68
N ILE A 295 7.96 -22.23 -0.73
CA ILE A 295 6.88 -21.30 -0.43
C ILE A 295 6.61 -20.52 -1.71
N ALA A 296 5.37 -20.53 -2.18
CA ALA A 296 4.88 -19.63 -3.22
C ALA A 296 3.94 -18.63 -2.56
N TYR A 297 4.39 -17.38 -2.48
CA TYR A 297 3.61 -16.32 -1.86
C TYR A 297 3.76 -15.02 -2.64
N GLU A 298 2.63 -14.43 -3.03
CA GLU A 298 2.56 -13.30 -3.95
C GLU A 298 3.30 -13.61 -5.27
N ASN A 299 4.28 -12.82 -5.66
CA ASN A 299 5.09 -13.07 -6.87
C ASN A 299 6.41 -13.79 -6.57
N GLU A 300 6.62 -14.23 -5.35
CA GLU A 300 7.88 -14.82 -4.92
C GLU A 300 7.76 -16.33 -4.79
N ILE A 301 8.74 -17.03 -5.34
CA ILE A 301 8.95 -18.47 -5.12
C ILE A 301 10.23 -18.60 -4.31
N LEU A 302 10.12 -19.19 -3.14
CA LEU A 302 11.24 -19.44 -2.24
C LEU A 302 11.49 -20.93 -2.11
N CYS A 303 12.75 -21.34 -2.18
CA CYS A 303 13.20 -22.68 -1.85
C CYS A 303 13.69 -22.70 -0.40
N LEU A 304 13.22 -23.66 0.39
CA LEU A 304 13.65 -23.95 1.73
C LEU A 304 14.68 -25.10 1.66
N GLU A 305 15.95 -24.75 1.67
CA GLU A 305 17.04 -25.72 1.64
C GLU A 305 17.36 -26.19 3.07
N LEU A 306 17.20 -27.46 3.34
CA LEU A 306 17.52 -28.08 4.62
C LEU A 306 18.98 -28.53 4.61
N TYR A 307 19.76 -27.99 5.52
CA TYR A 307 21.17 -28.32 5.71
C TYR A 307 21.43 -28.92 7.09
N GLU A 308 22.41 -29.78 7.15
CA GLU A 308 23.07 -30.19 8.40
C GLU A 308 24.48 -29.61 8.42
N LEU A 309 24.79 -28.84 9.46
CA LEU A 309 26.12 -28.30 9.72
C LEU A 309 26.71 -29.00 10.92
N GLU A 310 27.95 -29.44 10.80
CA GLU A 310 28.72 -29.98 11.89
C GLU A 310 28.72 -29.00 13.08
N GLU A 311 28.51 -29.53 14.28
CA GLU A 311 28.35 -28.80 15.57
C GLU A 311 27.10 -27.87 15.67
N PHE A 312 26.50 -27.42 14.58
CA PHE A 312 25.30 -26.61 14.60
C PHE A 312 24.01 -27.42 14.48
N GLY A 313 24.06 -28.59 13.83
CA GLY A 313 22.90 -29.40 13.49
C GLY A 313 22.06 -28.83 12.35
N LEU A 314 20.79 -29.19 12.33
CA LEU A 314 19.88 -28.83 11.24
C LEU A 314 19.55 -27.34 11.22
N LEU A 315 19.51 -26.77 10.01
CA LEU A 315 19.04 -25.42 9.72
C LEU A 315 18.36 -25.36 8.36
N VAL A 316 17.59 -24.31 8.11
CA VAL A 316 16.97 -24.01 6.82
C VAL A 316 17.56 -22.74 6.26
N ASN A 317 18.06 -22.79 5.03
CA ASN A 317 18.42 -21.61 4.25
C ASN A 317 17.35 -21.31 3.22
N VAL A 318 16.76 -20.14 3.29
CA VAL A 318 15.69 -19.70 2.38
C VAL A 318 16.27 -18.84 1.30
N ARG A 319 16.07 -19.24 0.05
CA ARG A 319 16.55 -18.47 -1.09
C ARG A 319 15.50 -18.33 -2.20
N PRO A 320 15.62 -17.33 -3.08
CA PRO A 320 14.74 -17.21 -4.24
C PRO A 320 14.89 -18.42 -5.17
N ALA A 321 13.78 -18.86 -5.73
CA ALA A 321 13.73 -19.89 -6.77
C ALA A 321 13.00 -19.34 -8.02
N ARG A 322 13.21 -19.99 -9.16
CA ARG A 322 12.54 -19.62 -10.41
C ARG A 322 11.27 -20.43 -10.65
N ASP A 323 11.27 -21.64 -10.17
CA ASP A 323 10.18 -22.60 -10.28
C ASP A 323 10.20 -23.61 -9.13
N PHE A 324 9.21 -24.46 -9.07
CA PHE A 324 9.06 -25.53 -8.07
C PHE A 324 8.69 -26.88 -8.69
N GLU A 325 9.08 -27.14 -9.94
CA GLU A 325 8.68 -28.34 -10.68
C GLU A 325 9.02 -29.65 -9.95
N LYS A 326 10.14 -29.68 -9.23
CA LYS A 326 10.60 -30.84 -8.45
C LYS A 326 10.17 -30.81 -6.98
N GLY A 327 9.33 -29.85 -6.59
CA GLY A 327 8.90 -29.72 -5.20
C GLY A 327 8.08 -30.92 -4.75
N ILE A 328 8.40 -31.45 -3.57
CA ILE A 328 7.60 -32.45 -2.88
C ILE A 328 6.56 -31.80 -1.98
N ARG A 329 6.80 -30.56 -1.57
CA ARG A 329 5.93 -29.76 -0.74
C ARG A 329 5.98 -28.29 -1.16
N ILE A 330 4.81 -27.70 -1.41
CA ILE A 330 4.68 -26.31 -1.81
C ILE A 330 3.66 -25.65 -0.89
N TYR A 331 4.11 -24.75 -0.04
CA TYR A 331 3.23 -23.93 0.78
C TYR A 331 2.75 -22.73 -0.05
N CYS A 332 1.43 -22.62 -0.22
CA CYS A 332 0.81 -21.60 -1.06
C CYS A 332 -0.55 -21.20 -0.51
N ILE A 333 -0.91 -19.94 -0.60
CA ILE A 333 -2.22 -19.45 -0.17
C ILE A 333 -3.32 -19.65 -1.22
N ASP A 334 -2.94 -19.87 -2.47
CA ASP A 334 -3.88 -20.09 -3.57
C ASP A 334 -4.42 -21.52 -3.55
N ASP A 335 -5.67 -21.71 -3.97
CA ASP A 335 -6.28 -23.02 -4.09
C ASP A 335 -5.67 -23.82 -5.25
N HIS A 336 -5.20 -25.03 -4.95
CA HIS A 336 -4.64 -25.94 -5.93
C HIS A 336 -5.21 -27.35 -5.76
N THR A 337 -5.36 -28.05 -6.87
CA THR A 337 -5.82 -29.46 -6.91
C THR A 337 -4.67 -30.45 -6.75
N ASP A 338 -3.43 -30.03 -6.97
CA ASP A 338 -2.24 -30.87 -6.83
C ASP A 338 -1.93 -31.09 -5.33
N PRO A 339 -1.82 -32.35 -4.84
CA PRO A 339 -1.63 -32.66 -3.43
C PRO A 339 -0.31 -32.18 -2.84
N ARG A 340 0.65 -31.73 -3.65
CA ARG A 340 1.90 -31.13 -3.19
C ARG A 340 1.68 -29.74 -2.59
N TYR A 341 0.60 -29.06 -2.97
CA TYR A 341 0.28 -27.74 -2.46
C TYR A 341 -0.44 -27.82 -1.12
N GLN A 342 -0.04 -27.00 -0.20
CA GLN A 342 -0.62 -26.89 1.13
C GLN A 342 -0.80 -25.43 1.50
N TYR A 343 -1.99 -25.08 1.96
CA TYR A 343 -2.27 -23.74 2.46
C TYR A 343 -1.43 -23.40 3.68
N ARG A 344 -1.25 -24.37 4.58
CA ARG A 344 -0.48 -24.20 5.81
C ARG A 344 0.18 -25.52 6.22
N PRO A 345 1.28 -25.46 7.00
CA PRO A 345 1.89 -26.63 7.59
C PRO A 345 0.91 -27.50 8.40
N ASP A 346 1.03 -28.83 8.23
CA ASP A 346 0.25 -29.80 8.99
C ASP A 346 0.97 -30.17 10.27
N SER A 347 0.33 -29.97 11.41
CA SER A 347 0.85 -30.31 12.74
C SER A 347 1.02 -31.81 12.98
N LYS A 348 0.55 -32.68 12.07
CA LYS A 348 0.71 -34.15 12.14
C LYS A 348 1.74 -34.65 11.14
N ASP A 349 2.15 -33.87 10.17
CA ASP A 349 3.17 -34.25 9.20
C ASP A 349 4.57 -34.08 9.79
N LYS A 350 5.39 -35.13 9.66
CA LYS A 350 6.75 -35.13 10.25
C LYS A 350 7.69 -34.12 9.62
N LEU A 351 7.57 -33.89 8.28
CA LEU A 351 8.39 -32.92 7.56
C LEU A 351 8.01 -31.50 7.98
N ASP A 352 6.72 -31.22 8.06
CA ASP A 352 6.22 -29.93 8.51
C ASP A 352 6.63 -29.62 9.95
N LEU A 353 6.52 -30.61 10.85
CA LEU A 353 6.98 -30.49 12.23
C LEU A 353 8.48 -30.20 12.30
N LEU A 354 9.29 -30.85 11.48
CA LEU A 354 10.74 -30.61 11.43
C LEU A 354 11.04 -29.19 10.96
N ILE A 355 10.55 -28.81 9.77
CA ILE A 355 10.85 -27.52 9.13
C ILE A 355 10.37 -26.36 10.02
N TRP A 356 9.11 -26.37 10.40
CA TRP A 356 8.56 -25.26 11.21
C TRP A 356 9.00 -25.30 12.67
N GLY A 357 9.44 -26.46 13.15
CA GLY A 357 10.16 -26.58 14.41
C GLY A 357 11.54 -25.87 14.36
N LEU A 358 12.23 -25.92 13.23
CA LEU A 358 13.46 -25.16 13.00
C LEU A 358 13.19 -23.65 12.95
N TYR A 359 12.11 -23.23 12.29
CA TYR A 359 11.69 -21.82 12.32
C TYR A 359 11.48 -21.32 13.75
N LYS A 360 10.70 -22.00 14.56
CA LYS A 360 10.43 -21.65 15.98
C LYS A 360 11.70 -21.60 16.84
N ARG A 361 12.74 -22.31 16.47
CA ARG A 361 14.04 -22.34 17.14
C ARG A 361 15.04 -21.33 16.58
N ASN A 362 14.60 -20.38 15.71
CA ASN A 362 15.44 -19.40 15.03
C ASN A 362 16.57 -20.06 14.20
N ARG A 363 16.26 -21.17 13.51
CA ARG A 363 17.18 -21.89 12.63
C ARG A 363 16.90 -21.66 11.15
N PHE A 364 16.15 -20.60 10.83
CA PHE A 364 15.94 -20.12 9.46
C PHE A 364 16.94 -19.01 9.17
N TYR A 365 17.65 -19.16 8.08
CA TYR A 365 18.59 -18.19 7.53
C TYR A 365 18.10 -17.81 6.15
N TYR A 366 18.40 -16.62 5.69
CA TYR A 366 17.82 -16.06 4.49
C TYR A 366 18.90 -15.55 3.56
N ALA A 367 18.76 -15.78 2.26
CA ALA A 367 19.68 -15.26 1.25
C ALA A 367 19.67 -13.72 1.21
N ASP A 368 18.50 -13.14 1.43
CA ASP A 368 18.30 -11.68 1.57
C ASP A 368 17.10 -11.38 2.49
N ASN A 369 16.94 -10.09 2.84
CA ASN A 369 15.83 -9.66 3.69
C ASN A 369 14.45 -9.88 3.06
N MET A 370 14.36 -9.94 1.73
CA MET A 370 13.09 -10.19 1.05
C MET A 370 12.60 -11.61 1.25
N CYS A 371 13.50 -12.58 1.21
CA CYS A 371 13.16 -13.96 1.56
C CYS A 371 12.57 -14.05 2.97
N GLY A 372 13.18 -13.36 3.92
CA GLY A 372 12.69 -13.32 5.29
C GLY A 372 11.32 -12.64 5.41
N GLU A 373 11.14 -11.53 4.73
CA GLU A 373 9.85 -10.81 4.71
C GLU A 373 8.74 -11.65 4.07
N THR A 374 9.03 -12.32 2.97
CA THR A 374 8.08 -13.21 2.29
C THR A 374 7.63 -14.36 3.19
N VAL A 375 8.58 -15.05 3.84
CA VAL A 375 8.27 -16.11 4.81
C VAL A 375 7.42 -15.57 5.97
N TYR A 376 7.80 -14.43 6.52
CA TYR A 376 7.08 -13.81 7.63
C TYR A 376 5.63 -13.48 7.25
N LYS A 377 5.41 -12.81 6.10
CA LYS A 377 4.07 -12.49 5.62
C LYS A 377 3.23 -13.71 5.30
N TYR A 378 3.82 -14.73 4.67
CA TYR A 378 3.16 -16.00 4.45
C TYR A 378 2.66 -16.61 5.78
N LEU A 379 3.54 -16.70 6.80
CA LEU A 379 3.19 -17.28 8.11
C LEU A 379 2.09 -16.49 8.83
N GLN A 380 2.07 -15.18 8.66
CA GLN A 380 1.00 -14.35 9.21
C GLN A 380 -0.34 -14.60 8.50
N GLU A 381 -0.34 -14.72 7.18
CA GLU A 381 -1.54 -15.00 6.38
C GLU A 381 -2.17 -16.34 6.82
N VAL A 382 -1.35 -17.37 6.98
CA VAL A 382 -1.81 -18.70 7.42
C VAL A 382 -1.99 -18.83 8.93
N LYS A 383 -1.85 -17.75 9.69
CA LYS A 383 -2.06 -17.65 11.16
C LYS A 383 -1.16 -18.58 11.95
N MET A 384 0.11 -18.62 11.64
CA MET A 384 1.14 -19.38 12.35
C MET A 384 2.04 -18.53 13.25
N LEU A 385 1.92 -17.22 13.18
CA LEU A 385 2.59 -16.23 14.05
C LEU A 385 1.61 -15.65 15.05
#